data_3d893d79339740d98d8a483decaeb221
#
_entry.id   3d893d79339740d98d8a483decaeb221
#
_cell.length_a   1.000
_cell.length_b   1.000
_cell.length_c   1.000
_cell.angle_alpha   90.00
_cell.angle_beta   90.00
_cell.angle_gamma   90.00
#
_symmetry.space_group_name_H-M   'P 1'
#
loop_
_entity.id
_entity.type
_entity.pdbx_description
1 polymer ?
#
loop_
_entity_poly.entity_id
_entity_poly.type
_entity_poly.pdbx_seq_one_letter_code
_entity_poly.pdbx_strand_id
1 'polypeptide(L)'
;MEFKKLLFVTKFEELGFDALRSLLNLRKSALEHVVFVYVIERDMVAMRRGKGYQKDEEIRLRETANIRFIDWAGGLFEQGMEVGCYIVVGGLVPEVIKATQQEDADLIVIGRSHKGVLEYLYSGSDVTELLRRAWTPVLVYKRLSETAISVEEPFERPLVAIDWSPSSLRAVEYLRSLKNVVQEVNLVHVAPEKDLKDPSAMGIQKVRKDARIKLEQICKSFETAGIEAKEHVYIGDPDEEIEKAARDCQATLIVLGSSTKTAWVERWLGSTPRKIAEESIYPTLIIPPAKSEEQL
;
A
#
# COMPACT_ATOMS: atom_id res chain seq x y z
N MET A 1 -9.60 -10.59 11.20
CA MET A 1 -10.17 -9.80 10.10
C MET A 1 -10.08 -10.67 8.86
N GLU A 2 -11.18 -10.96 8.16
CA GLU A 2 -11.13 -11.71 6.90
C GLU A 2 -10.85 -10.72 5.78
N PHE A 3 -9.84 -10.99 4.95
CA PHE A 3 -9.46 -10.17 3.82
C PHE A 3 -10.26 -10.64 2.58
N LYS A 4 -11.35 -9.96 2.24
CA LYS A 4 -12.28 -10.43 1.19
C LYS A 4 -12.29 -9.59 -0.06
N LYS A 5 -12.10 -8.27 0.09
CA LYS A 5 -12.36 -7.33 -0.99
C LYS A 5 -11.18 -6.40 -1.25
N LEU A 6 -10.75 -6.34 -2.49
CA LEU A 6 -9.68 -5.48 -2.98
C LEU A 6 -10.25 -4.43 -3.92
N LEU A 7 -9.95 -3.15 -3.66
CA LEU A 7 -10.28 -2.06 -4.56
C LEU A 7 -9.04 -1.70 -5.38
N PHE A 8 -9.10 -1.87 -6.68
CA PHE A 8 -7.99 -1.67 -7.61
C PHE A 8 -8.20 -0.40 -8.43
N VAL A 9 -7.40 0.63 -8.13
CA VAL A 9 -7.43 1.91 -8.85
C VAL A 9 -6.59 1.79 -10.11
N THR A 10 -7.22 1.93 -11.28
CA THR A 10 -6.57 1.64 -12.57
C THR A 10 -6.99 2.60 -13.66
N LYS A 11 -6.14 2.76 -14.66
CA LYS A 11 -6.46 3.32 -15.97
C LYS A 11 -6.60 2.23 -17.04
N PHE A 12 -6.70 0.96 -16.61
CA PHE A 12 -6.79 -0.25 -17.43
C PHE A 12 -5.60 -0.42 -18.40
N GLU A 13 -4.41 -0.29 -17.90
CA GLU A 13 -3.16 -0.51 -18.63
C GLU A 13 -2.61 -1.90 -18.39
N GLU A 14 -1.87 -2.45 -19.35
CA GLU A 14 -1.29 -3.78 -19.24
C GLU A 14 -0.47 -3.97 -17.96
N LEU A 15 0.27 -2.94 -17.56
CA LEU A 15 1.05 -2.95 -16.32
C LEU A 15 0.22 -3.07 -15.05
N GLY A 16 -0.98 -2.49 -15.05
CA GLY A 16 -1.93 -2.65 -13.96
C GLY A 16 -2.41 -4.09 -13.86
N PHE A 17 -2.56 -4.78 -14.99
CA PHE A 17 -3.00 -6.17 -15.00
C PHE A 17 -1.94 -7.12 -14.42
N ASP A 18 -0.67 -6.91 -14.73
CA ASP A 18 0.42 -7.68 -14.16
C ASP A 18 0.52 -7.47 -12.63
N ALA A 19 0.37 -6.22 -12.19
CA ALA A 19 0.30 -5.93 -10.75
C ALA A 19 -0.89 -6.61 -10.07
N LEU A 20 -2.07 -6.62 -10.72
CA LEU A 20 -3.23 -7.34 -10.20
C LEU A 20 -2.96 -8.84 -10.11
N ARG A 21 -2.37 -9.44 -11.15
CA ARG A 21 -2.01 -10.88 -11.17
C ARG A 21 -1.11 -11.25 -9.99
N SER A 22 -0.12 -10.42 -9.67
CA SER A 22 0.77 -10.65 -8.54
C SER A 22 0.06 -10.65 -7.17
N LEU A 23 -1.14 -10.05 -7.09
CA LEU A 23 -1.97 -9.98 -5.89
C LEU A 23 -3.01 -11.13 -5.79
N LEU A 24 -3.23 -11.91 -6.86
CA LEU A 24 -4.24 -12.97 -6.85
C LEU A 24 -3.90 -14.11 -5.87
N ASN A 25 -2.66 -14.22 -5.44
CA ASN A 25 -2.27 -15.13 -4.36
C ASN A 25 -2.99 -14.84 -3.03
N LEU A 26 -3.49 -13.61 -2.82
CA LEU A 26 -4.32 -13.22 -1.67
C LEU A 26 -5.63 -14.03 -1.57
N ARG A 27 -6.04 -14.74 -2.63
CA ARG A 27 -7.15 -15.71 -2.59
C ARG A 27 -6.91 -16.81 -1.55
N LYS A 28 -5.67 -17.19 -1.28
CA LYS A 28 -5.33 -18.12 -0.21
C LYS A 28 -5.68 -17.59 1.18
N SER A 29 -5.86 -16.27 1.30
CA SER A 29 -6.30 -15.57 2.52
C SER A 29 -7.70 -15.00 2.40
N ALA A 30 -8.57 -15.63 1.61
CA ALA A 30 -9.99 -15.35 1.42
C ALA A 30 -10.34 -14.14 0.52
N LEU A 31 -9.43 -13.63 -0.33
CA LEU A 31 -9.81 -12.66 -1.35
C LEU A 31 -10.82 -13.29 -2.33
N GLU A 32 -12.02 -12.74 -2.40
CA GLU A 32 -13.13 -13.22 -3.25
C GLU A 32 -13.59 -12.17 -4.26
N HIS A 33 -13.37 -10.88 -3.98
CA HIS A 33 -13.93 -9.78 -4.75
C HIS A 33 -12.88 -8.74 -5.12
N VAL A 34 -12.82 -8.38 -6.41
CA VAL A 34 -12.01 -7.27 -6.94
C VAL A 34 -12.91 -6.19 -7.50
N VAL A 35 -12.78 -4.98 -6.98
CA VAL A 35 -13.52 -3.81 -7.47
C VAL A 35 -12.56 -2.87 -8.19
N PHE A 36 -12.75 -2.69 -9.48
CA PHE A 36 -12.00 -1.72 -10.27
C PHE A 36 -12.57 -0.31 -10.10
N VAL A 37 -11.69 0.66 -9.95
CA VAL A 37 -12.06 2.08 -9.95
C VAL A 37 -11.28 2.81 -11.03
N TYR A 38 -11.99 3.27 -12.06
CA TYR A 38 -11.47 4.14 -13.09
C TYR A 38 -12.08 5.53 -12.95
N VAL A 39 -11.24 6.51 -12.66
CA VAL A 39 -11.68 7.90 -12.51
C VAL A 39 -11.29 8.70 -13.74
N ILE A 40 -12.28 9.20 -14.46
CA ILE A 40 -12.12 10.17 -15.52
C ILE A 40 -11.94 11.53 -14.83
N GLU A 41 -10.74 12.06 -14.84
CA GLU A 41 -10.46 13.34 -14.21
C GLU A 41 -11.22 14.46 -14.90
N ARG A 42 -11.76 15.40 -14.09
CA ARG A 42 -12.60 16.49 -14.61
C ARG A 42 -11.91 17.30 -15.71
N ASP A 43 -10.60 17.47 -15.63
CA ASP A 43 -9.83 18.24 -16.60
C ASP A 43 -9.78 17.59 -17.99
N MET A 44 -9.97 16.27 -18.07
CA MET A 44 -10.03 15.52 -19.34
C MET A 44 -11.32 15.84 -20.12
N VAL A 45 -12.41 16.14 -19.41
CA VAL A 45 -13.73 16.41 -19.99
C VAL A 45 -14.21 17.85 -19.74
N ALA A 46 -13.39 18.66 -19.09
CA ALA A 46 -13.69 20.05 -18.78
C ALA A 46 -13.84 20.92 -20.02
N MET A 47 -14.52 22.05 -19.85
CA MET A 47 -14.67 23.08 -20.87
C MET A 47 -13.29 23.62 -21.32
N ARG A 48 -12.89 23.32 -22.54
CA ARG A 48 -11.84 24.13 -23.21
C ARG A 48 -12.43 25.44 -23.71
N ARG A 49 -11.63 26.53 -23.72
CA ARG A 49 -12.07 27.85 -24.20
C ARG A 49 -12.86 27.71 -25.52
N GLY A 50 -14.16 28.06 -25.51
CA GLY A 50 -15.04 28.05 -26.66
C GLY A 50 -15.74 26.70 -26.99
N LYS A 51 -15.47 25.62 -26.22
CA LYS A 51 -16.23 24.35 -26.32
C LYS A 51 -16.78 24.03 -24.92
N GLY A 52 -18.07 23.73 -24.83
CA GLY A 52 -18.73 23.32 -23.59
C GLY A 52 -18.12 21.99 -23.01
N TYR A 53 -18.81 21.43 -22.04
CA TYR A 53 -18.46 20.12 -21.51
C TYR A 53 -18.32 19.07 -22.62
N GLN A 54 -17.22 18.33 -22.63
CA GLN A 54 -16.87 17.39 -23.72
C GLN A 54 -17.54 16.03 -23.49
N LYS A 55 -18.86 15.98 -23.68
CA LYS A 55 -19.65 14.76 -23.46
C LYS A 55 -19.21 13.59 -24.33
N ASP A 56 -18.86 13.85 -25.58
CA ASP A 56 -18.39 12.81 -26.50
C ASP A 56 -17.07 12.20 -26.06
N GLU A 57 -16.18 13.00 -25.48
CA GLU A 57 -14.92 12.51 -24.91
C GLU A 57 -15.17 11.67 -23.63
N GLU A 58 -16.11 12.09 -22.78
CA GLU A 58 -16.52 11.26 -21.63
C GLU A 58 -17.06 9.90 -22.10
N ILE A 59 -17.95 9.89 -23.08
CA ILE A 59 -18.52 8.66 -23.64
C ILE A 59 -17.41 7.76 -24.17
N ARG A 60 -16.50 8.30 -24.98
CA ARG A 60 -15.36 7.57 -25.52
C ARG A 60 -14.49 6.94 -24.44
N LEU A 61 -14.16 7.70 -23.38
CA LEU A 61 -13.35 7.22 -22.26
C LEU A 61 -14.07 6.11 -21.48
N ARG A 62 -15.37 6.25 -21.25
CA ARG A 62 -16.19 5.22 -20.60
C ARG A 62 -16.26 3.94 -21.43
N GLU A 63 -16.49 4.04 -22.73
CA GLU A 63 -16.53 2.88 -23.63
C GLU A 63 -15.19 2.15 -23.65
N THR A 64 -14.08 2.89 -23.77
CA THR A 64 -12.73 2.32 -23.72
C THR A 64 -12.48 1.60 -22.39
N ALA A 65 -12.85 2.21 -21.27
CA ALA A 65 -12.71 1.61 -19.95
C ALA A 65 -13.59 0.36 -19.80
N ASN A 66 -14.83 0.38 -20.29
CA ASN A 66 -15.73 -0.77 -20.24
C ASN A 66 -15.19 -1.97 -21.03
N ILE A 67 -14.64 -1.74 -22.24
CA ILE A 67 -14.04 -2.81 -23.04
C ILE A 67 -12.90 -3.47 -22.28
N ARG A 68 -12.00 -2.67 -21.71
CA ARG A 68 -10.86 -3.17 -20.91
C ARG A 68 -11.30 -3.88 -19.63
N PHE A 69 -12.34 -3.34 -18.98
CA PHE A 69 -12.93 -3.97 -17.80
C PHE A 69 -13.47 -5.37 -18.12
N ILE A 70 -14.24 -5.51 -19.21
CA ILE A 70 -14.79 -6.81 -19.62
C ILE A 70 -13.67 -7.83 -19.88
N ASP A 71 -12.62 -7.41 -20.54
CA ASP A 71 -11.44 -8.25 -20.83
C ASP A 71 -10.77 -8.73 -19.53
N TRP A 72 -10.50 -7.82 -18.59
CA TRP A 72 -9.91 -8.16 -17.30
C TRP A 72 -10.84 -9.00 -16.39
N ALA A 73 -12.12 -8.64 -16.39
CA ALA A 73 -13.13 -9.34 -15.58
C ALA A 73 -13.28 -10.81 -16.02
N GLY A 74 -13.22 -11.08 -17.33
CA GLY A 74 -13.33 -12.43 -17.86
C GLY A 74 -12.31 -13.39 -17.22
N GLY A 75 -11.04 -12.98 -17.18
CA GLY A 75 -9.98 -13.79 -16.58
C GLY A 75 -10.10 -13.98 -15.07
N LEU A 76 -10.77 -13.08 -14.35
CA LEU A 76 -11.05 -13.20 -12.92
C LEU A 76 -12.28 -14.07 -12.66
N PHE A 77 -13.34 -13.94 -13.46
CA PHE A 77 -14.54 -14.81 -13.38
C PHE A 77 -14.21 -16.27 -13.61
N GLU A 78 -13.35 -16.57 -14.60
CA GLU A 78 -12.88 -17.94 -14.84
C GLU A 78 -12.16 -18.54 -13.62
N GLN A 79 -11.61 -17.69 -12.76
CA GLN A 79 -10.98 -18.08 -11.51
C GLN A 79 -11.97 -18.09 -10.32
N GLY A 80 -13.27 -17.84 -10.56
CA GLY A 80 -14.31 -17.86 -9.54
C GLY A 80 -14.32 -16.63 -8.61
N MET A 81 -13.81 -15.47 -9.08
CA MET A 81 -13.83 -14.23 -8.31
C MET A 81 -15.02 -13.36 -8.69
N GLU A 82 -15.58 -12.65 -7.72
CA GLU A 82 -16.52 -11.56 -7.97
C GLU A 82 -15.79 -10.32 -8.44
N VAL A 83 -16.37 -9.61 -9.40
CA VAL A 83 -15.75 -8.43 -10.01
C VAL A 83 -16.75 -7.28 -10.12
N GLY A 84 -16.39 -6.13 -9.59
CA GLY A 84 -17.12 -4.87 -9.74
C GLY A 84 -16.32 -3.81 -10.49
N CYS A 85 -16.99 -2.78 -10.99
CA CYS A 85 -16.33 -1.66 -11.66
C CYS A 85 -17.06 -0.33 -11.44
N TYR A 86 -16.29 0.68 -11.07
CA TYR A 86 -16.73 2.08 -11.02
C TYR A 86 -15.99 2.87 -12.11
N ILE A 87 -16.74 3.38 -13.09
CA ILE A 87 -16.24 4.33 -14.09
C ILE A 87 -16.92 5.66 -13.84
N VAL A 88 -16.23 6.56 -13.17
CA VAL A 88 -16.78 7.81 -12.64
C VAL A 88 -16.01 9.04 -13.14
N VAL A 89 -16.69 10.18 -13.24
CA VAL A 89 -16.07 11.48 -13.51
C VAL A 89 -15.92 12.22 -12.20
N GLY A 90 -14.71 12.60 -11.84
CA GLY A 90 -14.48 13.28 -10.55
C GLY A 90 -13.05 13.63 -10.27
N GLY A 91 -12.75 13.87 -9.01
CA GLY A 91 -11.38 13.90 -8.48
C GLY A 91 -10.97 12.49 -8.05
N LEU A 92 -9.73 12.11 -8.32
CA LEU A 92 -9.26 10.75 -8.03
C LEU A 92 -9.52 10.36 -6.56
N VAL A 93 -8.98 11.10 -5.63
CA VAL A 93 -9.00 10.74 -4.20
C VAL A 93 -10.43 10.70 -3.63
N PRO A 94 -11.31 11.71 -3.85
CA PRO A 94 -12.69 11.64 -3.38
C PRO A 94 -13.46 10.43 -3.91
N GLU A 95 -13.33 10.11 -5.21
CA GLU A 95 -14.07 8.99 -5.80
C GLU A 95 -13.54 7.63 -5.32
N VAL A 96 -12.21 7.48 -5.16
CA VAL A 96 -11.62 6.27 -4.60
C VAL A 96 -12.06 6.06 -3.15
N ILE A 97 -12.03 7.10 -2.31
CA ILE A 97 -12.50 7.01 -0.91
C ILE A 97 -13.98 6.63 -0.85
N LYS A 98 -14.81 7.24 -1.69
CA LYS A 98 -16.24 6.94 -1.78
C LYS A 98 -16.49 5.49 -2.18
N ALA A 99 -15.84 5.01 -3.24
CA ALA A 99 -15.95 3.62 -3.66
C ALA A 99 -15.47 2.64 -2.58
N THR A 100 -14.37 2.96 -1.91
CA THR A 100 -13.84 2.15 -0.79
C THR A 100 -14.85 2.00 0.35
N GLN A 101 -15.55 3.08 0.70
CA GLN A 101 -16.57 3.06 1.75
C GLN A 101 -17.84 2.32 1.31
N GLN A 102 -18.28 2.49 0.06
CA GLN A 102 -19.47 1.81 -0.48
C GLN A 102 -19.27 0.31 -0.57
N GLU A 103 -18.06 -0.12 -0.88
CA GLU A 103 -17.72 -1.52 -1.04
C GLU A 103 -17.22 -2.18 0.26
N ASP A 104 -16.95 -1.40 1.30
CA ASP A 104 -16.28 -1.87 2.54
C ASP A 104 -14.98 -2.64 2.22
N ALA A 105 -14.13 -2.04 1.36
CA ALA A 105 -12.94 -2.71 0.86
C ALA A 105 -11.85 -2.82 1.93
N ASP A 106 -11.14 -3.95 1.96
CA ASP A 106 -10.08 -4.28 2.92
C ASP A 106 -8.71 -3.75 2.52
N LEU A 107 -8.51 -3.49 1.22
CA LEU A 107 -7.27 -2.99 0.65
C LEU A 107 -7.56 -2.09 -0.54
N ILE A 108 -6.91 -0.93 -0.60
CA ILE A 108 -6.83 -0.11 -1.81
C ILE A 108 -5.49 -0.38 -2.49
N VAL A 109 -5.51 -0.64 -3.78
CA VAL A 109 -4.30 -0.80 -4.60
C VAL A 109 -4.23 0.33 -5.60
N ILE A 110 -3.12 1.06 -5.63
CA ILE A 110 -2.87 2.15 -6.56
C ILE A 110 -1.46 2.08 -7.13
N GLY A 111 -1.34 2.26 -8.45
CA GLY A 111 -0.04 2.30 -9.12
C GLY A 111 0.59 3.69 -9.07
N ARG A 112 1.91 3.72 -8.93
CA ARG A 112 2.68 4.96 -9.01
C ARG A 112 3.77 4.86 -10.07
N SER A 113 3.88 5.89 -10.92
CA SER A 113 5.00 6.05 -11.85
C SER A 113 6.26 6.53 -11.13
N HIS A 114 7.38 5.89 -11.42
CA HIS A 114 8.68 6.49 -11.11
C HIS A 114 9.01 7.57 -12.14
N LYS A 115 9.65 8.67 -11.73
CA LYS A 115 9.94 9.84 -12.57
C LYS A 115 10.47 9.43 -13.95
N GLY A 116 9.72 9.73 -14.99
CA GLY A 116 10.21 9.78 -16.37
C GLY A 116 9.75 8.67 -17.31
N VAL A 117 8.95 7.70 -16.91
CA VAL A 117 8.71 6.54 -17.79
C VAL A 117 7.29 6.35 -18.30
N LEU A 118 6.22 6.90 -17.77
CA LEU A 118 4.90 6.72 -18.38
C LEU A 118 3.83 7.71 -17.83
N GLU A 119 3.10 8.34 -18.73
CA GLU A 119 1.93 9.20 -18.48
C GLU A 119 0.72 8.49 -17.85
N TYR A 120 0.85 7.21 -17.56
CA TYR A 120 -0.28 6.31 -17.27
C TYR A 120 -0.47 5.97 -15.81
N LEU A 121 0.45 6.31 -14.93
CA LEU A 121 0.30 6.09 -13.50
C LEU A 121 -0.03 7.42 -12.79
N TYR A 122 -0.56 7.31 -11.57
CA TYR A 122 -1.01 8.47 -10.82
C TYR A 122 0.14 9.34 -10.31
N SER A 123 -0.09 10.63 -10.16
CA SER A 123 0.91 11.56 -9.67
C SER A 123 1.28 11.28 -8.21
N GLY A 124 2.49 11.65 -7.81
CA GLY A 124 2.91 11.50 -6.42
C GLY A 124 2.03 12.29 -5.44
N SER A 125 1.45 13.42 -5.86
CA SER A 125 0.52 14.23 -5.07
C SER A 125 -0.78 13.48 -4.79
N ASP A 126 -1.35 12.80 -5.81
CA ASP A 126 -2.59 12.04 -5.67
C ASP A 126 -2.41 10.85 -4.74
N VAL A 127 -1.32 10.11 -4.91
CA VAL A 127 -0.98 8.99 -4.03
C VAL A 127 -0.79 9.49 -2.59
N THR A 128 -0.05 10.57 -2.38
CA THR A 128 0.17 11.13 -1.04
C THR A 128 -1.13 11.61 -0.40
N GLU A 129 -2.00 12.25 -1.17
CA GLU A 129 -3.33 12.68 -0.67
C GLU A 129 -4.19 11.46 -0.32
N LEU A 130 -4.21 10.41 -1.15
CA LEU A 130 -4.92 9.17 -0.85
C LEU A 130 -4.41 8.54 0.45
N LEU A 131 -3.09 8.42 0.62
CA LEU A 131 -2.47 7.88 1.84
C LEU A 131 -2.83 8.68 3.10
N ARG A 132 -3.02 10.00 2.96
CA ARG A 132 -3.45 10.87 4.07
C ARG A 132 -4.93 10.70 4.42
N ARG A 133 -5.79 10.38 3.45
CA ARG A 133 -7.26 10.37 3.63
C ARG A 133 -7.86 8.98 3.81
N ALA A 134 -7.23 7.94 3.28
CA ALA A 134 -7.75 6.58 3.36
C ALA A 134 -7.67 6.00 4.77
N TRP A 135 -8.75 5.43 5.29
CA TRP A 135 -8.80 4.65 6.54
C TRP A 135 -8.59 3.15 6.30
N THR A 136 -8.61 2.75 5.06
CA THR A 136 -8.30 1.40 4.59
C THR A 136 -6.82 1.34 4.25
N PRO A 137 -6.12 0.22 4.48
CA PRO A 137 -4.76 0.00 4.02
C PRO A 137 -4.60 0.33 2.54
N VAL A 138 -3.48 0.95 2.17
CA VAL A 138 -3.18 1.32 0.78
C VAL A 138 -1.88 0.69 0.35
N LEU A 139 -1.93 -0.16 -0.66
CA LEU A 139 -0.78 -0.70 -1.36
C LEU A 139 -0.44 0.21 -2.55
N VAL A 140 0.72 0.84 -2.48
CA VAL A 140 1.31 1.55 -3.61
C VAL A 140 2.22 0.57 -4.34
N TYR A 141 1.75 0.02 -5.46
CA TYR A 141 2.62 -0.79 -6.29
C TYR A 141 3.43 0.09 -7.23
N LYS A 142 4.65 -0.35 -7.50
CA LYS A 142 5.60 0.38 -8.32
C LYS A 142 6.09 -0.57 -9.39
N ARG A 143 6.26 -0.04 -10.62
CA ARG A 143 6.96 -0.80 -11.63
C ARG A 143 8.45 -0.70 -11.35
N LEU A 144 9.07 -1.81 -11.08
CA LEU A 144 10.50 -1.94 -11.24
C LEU A 144 10.82 -1.83 -12.73
N SER A 145 11.89 -1.10 -13.11
CA SER A 145 12.34 -0.97 -14.50
C SER A 145 12.52 -2.36 -15.14
N GLU A 146 12.62 -2.43 -16.47
CA GLU A 146 12.76 -3.69 -17.23
C GLU A 146 13.89 -4.62 -16.76
N THR A 147 14.77 -4.14 -15.89
CA THR A 147 15.89 -4.88 -15.28
C THR A 147 15.65 -5.30 -13.83
N ALA A 148 14.52 -4.95 -13.24
CA ALA A 148 14.24 -5.26 -11.85
C ALA A 148 13.33 -6.48 -11.72
N ILE A 149 13.62 -7.28 -10.70
CA ILE A 149 12.90 -8.47 -10.29
C ILE A 149 11.40 -8.16 -10.28
N SER A 150 10.62 -8.81 -11.16
CA SER A 150 9.16 -8.79 -11.02
C SER A 150 8.85 -9.44 -9.68
N VAL A 151 8.27 -8.69 -8.76
CA VAL A 151 7.82 -9.28 -7.49
C VAL A 151 6.53 -10.03 -7.81
N GLU A 152 6.66 -11.32 -8.09
CA GLU A 152 5.53 -12.18 -8.45
C GLU A 152 4.53 -12.31 -7.30
N GLU A 153 5.01 -12.24 -6.05
CA GLU A 153 4.20 -12.37 -4.84
C GLU A 153 4.59 -11.30 -3.80
N PRO A 154 4.01 -10.10 -3.84
CA PRO A 154 4.42 -9.00 -2.95
C PRO A 154 4.31 -9.33 -1.46
N PHE A 155 3.34 -10.15 -1.07
CA PHE A 155 3.10 -10.52 0.33
C PHE A 155 3.90 -11.72 0.82
N GLU A 156 4.79 -12.30 0.00
CA GLU A 156 5.55 -13.50 0.38
C GLU A 156 6.54 -13.23 1.53
N ARG A 157 7.35 -12.16 1.39
CA ARG A 157 8.40 -11.79 2.35
C ARG A 157 8.35 -10.29 2.68
N PRO A 158 7.32 -9.82 3.39
CA PRO A 158 7.23 -8.42 3.78
C PRO A 158 8.27 -8.04 4.82
N LEU A 159 8.80 -6.82 4.70
CA LEU A 159 9.54 -6.12 5.73
C LEU A 159 8.61 -5.14 6.43
N VAL A 160 8.50 -5.22 7.75
CA VAL A 160 7.65 -4.34 8.54
C VAL A 160 8.50 -3.40 9.37
N ALA A 161 8.38 -2.10 9.13
CA ALA A 161 9.05 -1.11 9.96
C ALA A 161 8.21 -0.81 11.22
N ILE A 162 8.80 -1.05 12.38
CA ILE A 162 8.17 -0.91 13.70
C ILE A 162 8.73 0.32 14.41
N ASP A 163 7.87 1.29 14.65
CA ASP A 163 8.15 2.50 15.44
C ASP A 163 7.38 2.53 16.76
N TRP A 164 6.77 1.41 17.14
CA TRP A 164 5.91 1.22 18.31
C TRP A 164 4.61 2.03 18.29
N SER A 165 4.28 2.70 17.21
CA SER A 165 3.00 3.39 17.04
C SER A 165 1.84 2.39 16.93
N PRO A 166 0.60 2.81 17.27
CA PRO A 166 -0.59 1.97 17.08
C PRO A 166 -0.75 1.48 15.63
N SER A 167 -0.37 2.31 14.64
CA SER A 167 -0.46 1.93 13.23
C SER A 167 0.60 0.90 12.83
N SER A 168 1.84 0.97 13.34
CA SER A 168 2.84 -0.06 13.08
C SER A 168 2.50 -1.39 13.75
N LEU A 169 1.89 -1.37 14.94
CA LEU A 169 1.38 -2.58 15.59
C LEU A 169 0.16 -3.15 14.85
N ARG A 170 -0.71 -2.29 14.32
CA ARG A 170 -1.81 -2.73 13.45
C ARG A 170 -1.29 -3.40 12.16
N ALA A 171 -0.15 -2.96 11.63
CA ALA A 171 0.49 -3.61 10.49
C ALA A 171 0.88 -5.07 10.80
N VAL A 172 1.34 -5.34 12.01
CA VAL A 172 1.61 -6.71 12.50
C VAL A 172 0.34 -7.57 12.45
N GLU A 173 -0.76 -7.07 13.01
CA GLU A 173 -2.03 -7.81 13.02
C GLU A 173 -2.59 -8.01 11.61
N TYR A 174 -2.44 -7.01 10.73
CA TYR A 174 -2.86 -7.12 9.35
C TYR A 174 -2.11 -8.24 8.61
N LEU A 175 -0.78 -8.31 8.73
CA LEU A 175 0.01 -9.37 8.09
C LEU A 175 -0.26 -10.75 8.71
N ARG A 176 -0.52 -10.83 10.01
CA ARG A 176 -0.92 -12.10 10.64
C ARG A 176 -2.25 -12.63 10.10
N SER A 177 -3.17 -11.75 9.71
CA SER A 177 -4.41 -12.19 9.05
C SER A 177 -4.18 -12.78 7.65
N LEU A 178 -3.02 -12.50 7.04
CA LEU A 178 -2.60 -13.02 5.73
C LEU A 178 -1.67 -14.24 5.81
N LYS A 179 -1.75 -15.00 6.90
CA LYS A 179 -0.86 -16.15 7.20
C LYS A 179 -0.74 -17.21 6.12
N ASN A 180 -1.73 -17.33 5.24
CA ASN A 180 -1.73 -18.31 4.14
C ASN A 180 -0.92 -17.82 2.91
N VAL A 181 -0.47 -16.57 2.91
CA VAL A 181 0.26 -15.93 1.82
C VAL A 181 1.65 -15.49 2.28
N VAL A 182 1.75 -14.98 3.50
CA VAL A 182 3.01 -14.54 4.11
C VAL A 182 3.80 -15.76 4.55
N GLN A 183 5.01 -15.92 4.03
CA GLN A 183 5.91 -17.04 4.39
C GLN A 183 6.90 -16.62 5.48
N GLU A 184 7.55 -15.47 5.30
CA GLU A 184 8.54 -14.92 6.22
C GLU A 184 8.28 -13.43 6.43
N VAL A 185 8.39 -12.95 7.67
CA VAL A 185 8.31 -11.53 8.00
C VAL A 185 9.62 -11.03 8.57
N ASN A 186 10.15 -9.95 8.03
CA ASN A 186 11.30 -9.26 8.58
C ASN A 186 10.83 -8.01 9.35
N LEU A 187 10.96 -8.03 10.68
CA LEU A 187 10.62 -6.91 11.56
C LEU A 187 11.83 -6.00 11.73
N VAL A 188 11.69 -4.75 11.36
CA VAL A 188 12.78 -3.77 11.41
C VAL A 188 12.42 -2.62 12.34
N HIS A 189 13.27 -2.34 13.32
CA HIS A 189 13.23 -1.11 14.08
C HIS A 189 14.46 -0.27 13.78
N VAL A 190 14.26 0.97 13.40
CA VAL A 190 15.34 1.94 13.22
C VAL A 190 15.26 2.98 14.34
N ALA A 191 16.29 3.04 15.18
CA ALA A 191 16.44 4.10 16.18
C ALA A 191 17.16 5.29 15.53
N PRO A 192 16.50 6.48 15.41
CA PRO A 192 17.16 7.64 14.84
C PRO A 192 18.34 8.07 15.69
N GLU A 193 19.49 8.32 15.06
CA GLU A 193 20.73 8.69 15.78
C GLU A 193 20.56 9.95 16.64
N LYS A 194 19.77 10.90 16.16
CA LYS A 194 19.43 12.15 16.88
C LYS A 194 18.62 11.92 18.17
N ASP A 195 17.96 10.79 18.32
CA ASP A 195 17.11 10.47 19.48
C ASP A 195 17.85 9.63 20.53
N LEU A 196 19.14 9.31 20.29
CA LEU A 196 19.99 8.59 21.23
C LEU A 196 20.34 9.48 22.42
N LYS A 197 19.91 9.06 23.61
CA LYS A 197 20.26 9.77 24.86
C LYS A 197 21.74 9.63 25.21
N ASP A 198 22.34 8.52 24.84
CA ASP A 198 23.75 8.21 25.03
C ASP A 198 24.32 7.65 23.71
N PRO A 199 25.11 8.45 22.96
CA PRO A 199 25.71 8.02 21.70
C PRO A 199 26.97 7.15 21.90
N SER A 200 27.34 6.82 23.12
CA SER A 200 28.46 5.89 23.40
C SER A 200 28.15 4.49 22.85
N ALA A 201 29.19 3.70 22.59
CA ALA A 201 29.05 2.32 22.16
C ALA A 201 28.15 1.51 23.12
N MET A 202 28.25 1.79 24.44
CA MET A 202 27.44 1.12 25.45
C MET A 202 25.98 1.56 25.39
N GLY A 203 25.67 2.86 25.18
CA GLY A 203 24.33 3.39 25.00
C GLY A 203 23.66 2.81 23.76
N ILE A 204 24.40 2.76 22.65
CA ILE A 204 23.95 2.13 21.39
C ILE A 204 23.59 0.65 21.60
N GLN A 205 24.47 -0.11 22.26
CA GLN A 205 24.20 -1.53 22.53
C GLN A 205 22.97 -1.73 23.43
N LYS A 206 22.75 -0.85 24.39
CA LYS A 206 21.57 -0.88 25.24
C LYS A 206 20.29 -0.66 24.41
N VAL A 207 20.24 0.37 23.54
CA VAL A 207 19.10 0.66 22.66
C VAL A 207 18.81 -0.54 21.76
N ARG A 208 19.86 -1.13 21.14
CA ARG A 208 19.70 -2.33 20.30
C ARG A 208 19.11 -3.49 21.08
N LYS A 209 19.63 -3.77 22.28
CA LYS A 209 19.13 -4.85 23.13
C LYS A 209 17.68 -4.66 23.54
N ASP A 210 17.31 -3.45 23.98
CA ASP A 210 15.95 -3.13 24.43
C ASP A 210 14.94 -3.23 23.29
N ALA A 211 15.30 -2.74 22.10
CA ALA A 211 14.48 -2.87 20.90
C ALA A 211 14.33 -4.33 20.46
N ARG A 212 15.44 -5.10 20.48
CA ARG A 212 15.44 -6.51 20.10
C ARG A 212 14.49 -7.34 20.97
N ILE A 213 14.54 -7.18 22.28
CA ILE A 213 13.63 -7.89 23.21
C ILE A 213 12.16 -7.63 22.87
N LYS A 214 11.81 -6.40 22.48
CA LYS A 214 10.43 -6.07 22.08
C LYS A 214 10.05 -6.69 20.73
N LEU A 215 10.96 -6.67 19.77
CA LEU A 215 10.74 -7.29 18.45
C LEU A 215 10.59 -8.80 18.56
N GLU A 216 11.39 -9.48 19.39
CA GLU A 216 11.30 -10.91 19.67
C GLU A 216 9.91 -11.32 20.18
N GLN A 217 9.23 -10.46 20.94
CA GLN A 217 7.85 -10.70 21.38
C GLN A 217 6.87 -10.68 20.20
N ILE A 218 7.10 -9.78 19.23
CA ILE A 218 6.30 -9.71 18.01
C ILE A 218 6.62 -10.92 17.11
N CYS A 219 7.89 -11.31 16.95
CA CYS A 219 8.28 -12.53 16.21
C CYS A 219 7.52 -13.76 16.72
N LYS A 220 7.49 -13.97 18.03
CA LYS A 220 6.74 -15.08 18.65
C LYS A 220 5.26 -15.08 18.26
N SER A 221 4.65 -13.90 18.07
CA SER A 221 3.26 -13.80 17.64
C SER A 221 3.05 -14.26 16.20
N PHE A 222 4.03 -14.04 15.31
CA PHE A 222 4.02 -14.57 13.94
C PHE A 222 4.28 -16.08 13.91
N GLU A 223 5.28 -16.55 14.68
CA GLU A 223 5.59 -17.97 14.79
C GLU A 223 4.38 -18.78 15.28
N THR A 224 3.62 -18.24 16.26
CA THR A 224 2.38 -18.85 16.74
C THR A 224 1.32 -18.93 15.63
N ALA A 225 1.34 -18.02 14.66
CA ALA A 225 0.47 -18.05 13.48
C ALA A 225 1.01 -18.95 12.35
N GLY A 226 2.20 -19.54 12.51
CA GLY A 226 2.85 -20.38 11.52
C GLY A 226 3.66 -19.61 10.46
N ILE A 227 4.04 -18.37 10.75
CA ILE A 227 4.82 -17.49 9.87
C ILE A 227 6.25 -17.37 10.44
N GLU A 228 7.27 -17.61 9.62
CA GLU A 228 8.65 -17.35 10.02
C GLU A 228 8.87 -15.84 10.25
N ALA A 229 9.53 -15.46 11.34
CA ALA A 229 9.77 -14.05 11.66
C ALA A 229 11.18 -13.80 12.15
N LYS A 230 11.80 -12.73 11.65
CA LYS A 230 13.16 -12.31 12.00
C LYS A 230 13.16 -10.85 12.44
N GLU A 231 13.95 -10.55 13.48
CA GLU A 231 14.07 -9.18 13.99
C GLU A 231 15.40 -8.55 13.62
N HIS A 232 15.35 -7.26 13.25
CA HIS A 232 16.50 -6.45 12.89
C HIS A 232 16.42 -5.08 13.58
N VAL A 233 17.53 -4.61 14.14
CA VAL A 233 17.63 -3.29 14.78
C VAL A 233 18.76 -2.50 14.15
N TYR A 234 18.40 -1.37 13.55
CA TYR A 234 19.33 -0.43 12.93
C TYR A 234 19.38 0.88 13.72
N ILE A 235 20.46 1.64 13.52
CA ILE A 235 20.61 3.00 14.04
C ILE A 235 21.04 3.87 12.89
N GLY A 236 20.31 4.94 12.63
CA GLY A 236 20.55 5.84 11.51
C GLY A 236 19.31 6.57 11.04
N ASP A 237 19.32 7.02 9.80
CA ASP A 237 18.16 7.60 9.16
C ASP A 237 17.13 6.51 8.81
N PRO A 238 15.88 6.62 9.29
CA PRO A 238 14.88 5.55 9.07
C PRO A 238 14.64 5.22 7.60
N ASP A 239 14.67 6.22 6.72
CA ASP A 239 14.37 6.00 5.31
C ASP A 239 15.48 5.18 4.64
N GLU A 240 16.74 5.50 4.93
CA GLU A 240 17.92 4.82 4.37
C GLU A 240 18.08 3.41 4.95
N GLU A 241 17.91 3.25 6.26
CA GLU A 241 18.09 1.96 6.92
C GLU A 241 16.96 0.97 6.59
N ILE A 242 15.71 1.44 6.38
CA ILE A 242 14.60 0.60 5.91
C ILE A 242 14.88 0.08 4.50
N GLU A 243 15.32 0.95 3.58
CA GLU A 243 15.66 0.54 2.21
C GLU A 243 16.83 -0.44 2.16
N LYS A 244 17.84 -0.23 2.99
CA LYS A 244 18.97 -1.14 3.14
C LYS A 244 18.51 -2.49 3.69
N ALA A 245 17.73 -2.49 4.76
CA ALA A 245 17.18 -3.71 5.33
C ALA A 245 16.31 -4.47 4.31
N ALA A 246 15.51 -3.77 3.50
CA ALA A 246 14.71 -4.42 2.46
C ALA A 246 15.57 -5.13 1.41
N ARG A 247 16.72 -4.56 1.05
CA ARG A 247 17.69 -5.22 0.16
C ARG A 247 18.35 -6.42 0.83
N ASP A 248 18.83 -6.25 2.05
CA ASP A 248 19.58 -7.27 2.81
C ASP A 248 18.70 -8.50 3.09
N CYS A 249 17.43 -8.28 3.41
CA CYS A 249 16.43 -9.33 3.66
C CYS A 249 15.74 -9.86 2.40
N GLN A 250 16.07 -9.33 1.22
CA GLN A 250 15.37 -9.66 -0.04
C GLN A 250 13.85 -9.50 0.08
N ALA A 251 13.41 -8.42 0.71
CA ALA A 251 12.00 -8.16 0.94
C ALA A 251 11.23 -8.02 -0.39
N THR A 252 9.99 -8.49 -0.39
CA THR A 252 9.07 -8.35 -1.53
C THR A 252 8.10 -7.18 -1.37
N LEU A 253 7.99 -6.65 -0.15
CA LEU A 253 7.07 -5.57 0.22
C LEU A 253 7.65 -4.80 1.42
N ILE A 254 7.54 -3.49 1.44
CA ILE A 254 7.77 -2.68 2.65
C ILE A 254 6.43 -2.31 3.25
N VAL A 255 6.25 -2.57 4.54
CA VAL A 255 5.03 -2.27 5.29
C VAL A 255 5.31 -1.27 6.39
N LEU A 256 4.54 -0.19 6.41
CA LEU A 256 4.69 0.91 7.37
C LEU A 256 3.34 1.31 7.97
N GLY A 257 3.34 1.68 9.24
CA GLY A 257 2.24 2.41 9.83
C GLY A 257 2.25 3.88 9.41
N SER A 258 1.09 4.46 9.08
CA SER A 258 0.99 5.91 8.97
C SER A 258 0.91 6.51 10.37
N SER A 259 1.93 7.26 10.81
CA SER A 259 1.91 7.88 12.14
C SER A 259 0.88 9.03 12.22
N THR A 260 0.08 9.04 13.27
CA THR A 260 -0.76 10.18 13.62
C THR A 260 -0.07 10.95 14.74
N LYS A 261 0.44 12.13 14.45
CA LYS A 261 0.70 13.13 15.50
C LYS A 261 -0.55 14.00 15.57
N THR A 262 -1.30 13.85 16.66
CA THR A 262 -2.46 14.65 17.09
C THR A 262 -3.82 14.40 16.43
N ALA A 263 -4.81 14.31 17.29
CA ALA A 263 -6.15 13.74 17.17
C ALA A 263 -7.24 14.63 16.56
N TRP A 264 -7.00 15.78 15.95
CA TRP A 264 -8.14 16.69 15.80
C TRP A 264 -8.54 17.19 14.41
N VAL A 265 -7.71 17.25 13.37
CA VAL A 265 -8.21 17.81 12.09
C VAL A 265 -7.59 17.25 10.81
N GLU A 266 -6.32 16.83 10.78
CA GLU A 266 -5.72 16.29 9.56
C GLU A 266 -4.83 15.09 9.89
N ARG A 267 -5.10 13.96 9.22
CA ARG A 267 -4.19 12.82 9.27
C ARG A 267 -2.85 13.22 8.67
N TRP A 268 -1.83 13.14 9.48
CA TRP A 268 -0.48 13.41 9.04
C TRP A 268 0.21 12.11 8.60
N LEU A 269 0.58 12.04 7.35
CA LEU A 269 1.46 10.98 6.89
C LEU A 269 2.87 11.34 7.34
N GLY A 270 3.49 10.49 8.18
CA GLY A 270 4.86 10.71 8.65
C GLY A 270 5.85 10.88 7.49
N SER A 271 7.00 11.52 7.77
CA SER A 271 8.04 11.74 6.73
C SER A 271 8.51 10.40 6.13
N THR A 272 8.81 9.41 6.95
CA THR A 272 9.30 8.10 6.52
C THR A 272 8.26 7.34 5.66
N PRO A 273 6.99 7.11 6.09
CA PRO A 273 5.99 6.49 5.24
C PRO A 273 5.79 7.23 3.91
N ARG A 274 5.80 8.56 3.93
CA ARG A 274 5.69 9.37 2.73
C ARG A 274 6.87 9.13 1.79
N LYS A 275 8.11 9.27 2.29
CA LYS A 275 9.33 9.16 1.48
C LYS A 275 9.47 7.77 0.90
N ILE A 276 9.25 6.70 1.70
CA ILE A 276 9.27 5.32 1.22
C ILE A 276 8.18 5.09 0.16
N ALA A 277 6.94 5.54 0.40
CA ALA A 277 5.89 5.44 -0.60
C ALA A 277 6.22 6.23 -1.87
N GLU A 278 6.97 7.32 -1.77
CA GLU A 278 7.37 8.16 -2.90
C GLU A 278 8.63 7.68 -3.62
N GLU A 279 9.64 7.20 -2.95
CA GLU A 279 10.98 7.02 -3.52
C GLU A 279 11.41 5.56 -3.60
N SER A 280 10.91 4.68 -2.72
CA SER A 280 11.28 3.27 -2.71
C SER A 280 11.02 2.57 -4.04
N ILE A 281 11.87 1.62 -4.39
CA ILE A 281 11.64 0.73 -5.52
C ILE A 281 10.71 -0.43 -5.18
N TYR A 282 10.52 -0.73 -3.89
CA TYR A 282 9.64 -1.81 -3.43
C TYR A 282 8.17 -1.40 -3.44
N PRO A 283 7.23 -2.33 -3.72
CA PRO A 283 5.83 -2.12 -3.36
C PRO A 283 5.74 -1.70 -1.89
N THR A 284 4.87 -0.75 -1.57
CA THR A 284 4.79 -0.19 -0.22
C THR A 284 3.36 -0.24 0.29
N LEU A 285 3.13 -0.93 1.40
CA LEU A 285 1.84 -1.00 2.07
C LEU A 285 1.82 -0.04 3.26
N ILE A 286 0.92 0.92 3.22
CA ILE A 286 0.71 1.87 4.31
C ILE A 286 -0.54 1.48 5.09
N ILE A 287 -0.35 1.19 6.38
CA ILE A 287 -1.43 0.83 7.29
C ILE A 287 -1.86 2.06 8.09
N PRO A 288 -3.11 2.51 7.93
CA PRO A 288 -3.64 3.63 8.71
C PRO A 288 -3.91 3.20 10.18
N PRO A 289 -4.02 4.16 11.11
CA PRO A 289 -4.53 3.86 12.46
C PRO A 289 -5.96 3.33 12.38
N ALA A 290 -6.43 2.70 13.45
CA ALA A 290 -7.83 2.34 13.56
C ALA A 290 -8.71 3.60 13.56
N LYS A 291 -9.93 3.51 12.98
CA LYS A 291 -10.93 4.57 13.15
C LYS A 291 -11.28 4.65 14.63
N SER A 292 -11.34 5.86 15.19
CA SER A 292 -11.94 6.06 16.51
C SER A 292 -13.47 5.93 16.41
N GLU A 293 -14.11 5.49 17.49
CA GLU A 293 -15.58 5.35 17.54
C GLU A 293 -16.33 6.67 17.26
N GLU A 294 -15.68 7.82 17.47
CA GLU A 294 -16.23 9.14 17.14
C GLU A 294 -16.25 9.47 15.64
N GLN A 295 -15.70 8.59 14.79
CA GLN A 295 -15.57 8.80 13.33
C GLN A 295 -16.39 7.79 12.51
N LEU A 296 -17.18 6.96 13.20
CA LEU A 296 -18.19 6.07 12.64
C LEU A 296 -19.55 6.78 12.58
#